data_ca1da41e2e12abe2015b35d3db70886c
#
_entry.id   ca1da41e2e12abe2015b35d3db70886c
#
_cell.length_a   1.000
_cell.length_b   1.000
_cell.length_c   1.000
_cell.angle_alpha   90.00
_cell.angle_beta   90.00
_cell.angle_gamma   90.00
#
_symmetry.space_group_name_H-M   'P 1'
#
loop_
_entity.id
_entity.type
_entity.pdbx_description
1 polymer ?
#
loop_
_entity_poly.entity_id
_entity_poly.type
_entity_poly.pdbx_seq_one_letter_code
_entity_poly.pdbx_strand_id
1 'polypeptide(L)'
;MSQVMFDLDVLRSFSTGIALGSYARAADRLGRSTSAVSAQLKKLEAQAGTVLFRKAGRGLELTDAGETLLAYAHRMLELNEEAGAAMRGVDLQGWVRLGLQEDFGETLLPAVLGRFARAHPRVRIEACVARSAELRERLELGKLDLALAWDASDHPLSPHAEHVARLPLQWIGPTSPDALDAAWWTERERRNGTRGKTREPLPLVLLDAPCPLRDIVTQALDRAGVPWRHAFTSASLAALWAASSAGLGLTVRTPFGLPSHVRAIDRTAVGLPALPQMSLALYRAQANAEAPVGRLATLLLEAVRQHVQADPSQLH
;
A
#
# COMPACT_ATOMS: atom_id res chain seq x y z
N MET A 1 12.20 -17.28 37.46
CA MET A 1 11.31 -16.87 36.37
C MET A 1 11.72 -17.68 35.14
N SER A 2 10.83 -18.52 34.58
CA SER A 2 11.14 -19.29 33.38
C SER A 2 11.32 -18.32 32.21
N GLN A 3 12.41 -18.46 31.47
CA GLN A 3 12.69 -17.63 30.30
C GLN A 3 11.67 -18.01 29.21
N VAL A 4 10.87 -17.05 28.75
CA VAL A 4 9.91 -17.28 27.66
C VAL A 4 10.67 -17.48 26.36
N MET A 5 10.45 -18.63 25.70
CA MET A 5 11.00 -18.91 24.38
C MET A 5 9.87 -19.17 23.40
N PHE A 6 9.74 -18.31 22.40
CA PHE A 6 8.78 -18.49 21.32
C PHE A 6 9.38 -19.33 20.18
N ASP A 7 8.58 -20.25 19.68
CA ASP A 7 8.93 -21.12 18.55
C ASP A 7 8.57 -20.39 17.24
N LEU A 8 9.54 -20.22 16.35
CA LEU A 8 9.36 -19.50 15.08
C LEU A 8 8.31 -20.13 14.16
N ASP A 9 8.17 -21.44 14.18
CA ASP A 9 7.14 -22.15 13.41
C ASP A 9 5.74 -21.85 13.93
N VAL A 10 5.62 -21.72 15.26
CA VAL A 10 4.36 -21.34 15.91
C VAL A 10 4.01 -19.88 15.61
N LEU A 11 5.01 -18.98 15.68
CA LEU A 11 4.83 -17.58 15.30
C LEU A 11 4.44 -17.41 13.83
N ARG A 12 5.00 -18.25 12.94
CA ARG A 12 4.62 -18.27 11.52
C ARG A 12 3.17 -18.69 11.32
N SER A 13 2.73 -19.73 12.01
CA SER A 13 1.33 -20.17 11.94
C SER A 13 0.37 -19.10 12.49
N PHE A 14 0.76 -18.43 13.56
CA PHE A 14 0.02 -17.32 14.17
C PHE A 14 -0.14 -16.14 13.20
N SER A 15 0.98 -15.59 12.69
CA SER A 15 0.96 -14.43 11.80
C SER A 15 0.25 -14.73 10.47
N THR A 16 0.47 -15.91 9.88
CA THR A 16 -0.22 -16.32 8.65
C THR A 16 -1.72 -16.45 8.86
N GLY A 17 -2.16 -16.96 10.02
CA GLY A 17 -3.58 -17.09 10.36
C GLY A 17 -4.29 -15.76 10.46
N ILE A 18 -3.65 -14.77 11.06
CA ILE A 18 -4.16 -13.41 11.14
C ILE A 18 -4.22 -12.76 9.75
N ALA A 19 -3.13 -12.82 8.98
CA ALA A 19 -3.05 -12.23 7.64
C ALA A 19 -4.11 -12.81 6.67
N LEU A 20 -4.48 -14.09 6.80
CA LEU A 20 -5.51 -14.72 5.98
C LEU A 20 -6.93 -14.60 6.58
N GLY A 21 -7.08 -14.06 7.78
CA GLY A 21 -8.34 -14.03 8.52
C GLY A 21 -8.90 -15.43 8.81
N SER A 22 -8.07 -16.49 8.71
CA SER A 22 -8.50 -17.88 8.86
C SER A 22 -7.32 -18.82 9.13
N TYR A 23 -7.35 -19.48 10.27
CA TYR A 23 -6.34 -20.48 10.60
C TYR A 23 -6.47 -21.78 9.80
N ALA A 24 -7.66 -22.08 9.26
CA ALA A 24 -7.83 -23.20 8.33
C ALA A 24 -7.07 -22.92 7.02
N ARG A 25 -7.24 -21.73 6.44
CA ARG A 25 -6.48 -21.33 5.25
C ARG A 25 -4.98 -21.23 5.52
N ALA A 26 -4.60 -20.82 6.73
CA ALA A 26 -3.19 -20.80 7.12
C ALA A 26 -2.61 -22.22 7.20
N ALA A 27 -3.37 -23.19 7.72
CA ALA A 27 -2.97 -24.58 7.77
C ALA A 27 -2.72 -25.13 6.35
N ASP A 28 -3.64 -24.92 5.43
CA ASP A 28 -3.50 -25.33 4.02
C ASP A 28 -2.25 -24.68 3.38
N ARG A 29 -2.07 -23.35 3.57
CA ARG A 29 -0.92 -22.61 3.00
C ARG A 29 0.42 -23.07 3.56
N LEU A 30 0.45 -23.54 4.83
CA LEU A 30 1.67 -23.99 5.50
C LEU A 30 1.89 -25.51 5.37
N GLY A 31 1.02 -26.24 4.65
CA GLY A 31 1.08 -27.69 4.50
C GLY A 31 0.87 -28.41 5.83
N ARG A 32 0.01 -27.89 6.72
CA ARG A 32 -0.26 -28.44 8.05
C ARG A 32 -1.73 -28.81 8.21
N SER A 33 -2.05 -29.66 9.18
CA SER A 33 -3.45 -29.89 9.55
C SER A 33 -4.00 -28.75 10.41
N THR A 34 -5.30 -28.49 10.34
CA THR A 34 -5.98 -27.49 11.17
C THR A 34 -5.86 -27.79 12.66
N SER A 35 -5.82 -29.06 13.03
CA SER A 35 -5.60 -29.52 14.42
C SER A 35 -4.18 -29.17 14.89
N ALA A 36 -3.16 -29.32 14.04
CA ALA A 36 -1.79 -28.95 14.36
C ALA A 36 -1.66 -27.43 14.58
N VAL A 37 -2.25 -26.60 13.70
CA VAL A 37 -2.26 -25.16 13.88
C VAL A 37 -3.00 -24.76 15.17
N SER A 38 -4.15 -25.36 15.45
CA SER A 38 -4.88 -25.10 16.71
C SER A 38 -4.06 -25.45 17.96
N ALA A 39 -3.32 -26.58 17.92
CA ALA A 39 -2.43 -26.96 19.02
C ALA A 39 -1.26 -25.97 19.17
N GLN A 40 -0.71 -25.46 18.06
CA GLN A 40 0.32 -24.44 18.06
C GLN A 40 -0.16 -23.11 18.69
N LEU A 41 -1.37 -22.67 18.39
CA LEU A 41 -1.93 -21.45 18.98
C LEU A 41 -2.13 -21.59 20.51
N LYS A 42 -2.62 -22.74 20.97
CA LYS A 42 -2.71 -23.03 22.42
C LYS A 42 -1.33 -23.04 23.09
N LYS A 43 -0.32 -23.62 22.44
CA LYS A 43 1.07 -23.58 22.90
C LYS A 43 1.56 -22.15 22.99
N LEU A 44 1.21 -21.30 22.02
CA LEU A 44 1.62 -19.88 22.00
C LEU A 44 1.05 -19.11 23.18
N GLU A 45 -0.24 -19.27 23.49
CA GLU A 45 -0.86 -18.64 24.68
C GLU A 45 -0.22 -19.14 25.98
N ALA A 46 0.06 -20.45 26.07
CA ALA A 46 0.77 -21.00 27.23
C ALA A 46 2.19 -20.44 27.38
N GLN A 47 2.91 -20.24 26.26
CA GLN A 47 4.24 -19.61 26.27
C GLN A 47 4.17 -18.12 26.62
N ALA A 48 3.16 -17.40 26.12
CA ALA A 48 2.95 -15.98 26.40
C ALA A 48 2.45 -15.74 27.84
N GLY A 49 1.88 -16.76 28.48
CA GLY A 49 1.31 -16.63 29.83
C GLY A 49 0.06 -15.76 29.89
N THR A 50 -0.55 -15.48 28.75
CA THR A 50 -1.74 -14.61 28.63
C THR A 50 -2.60 -15.04 27.44
N VAL A 51 -3.87 -14.65 27.47
CA VAL A 51 -4.81 -14.89 26.38
C VAL A 51 -4.50 -13.95 25.20
N LEU A 52 -4.26 -14.54 24.04
CA LEU A 52 -3.93 -13.79 22.82
C LEU A 52 -5.13 -13.62 21.91
N PHE A 53 -6.17 -14.45 22.10
CA PHE A 53 -7.36 -14.47 21.25
C PHE A 53 -8.62 -14.31 22.09
N ARG A 54 -9.60 -13.62 21.52
CA ARG A 54 -10.99 -13.57 22.02
C ARG A 54 -11.95 -14.05 20.94
N LYS A 55 -13.06 -14.63 21.37
CA LYS A 55 -14.14 -15.01 20.44
C LYS A 55 -14.86 -13.77 19.97
N ALA A 56 -14.99 -13.60 18.66
CA ALA A 56 -15.80 -12.56 18.04
C ALA A 56 -16.70 -13.21 16.98
N GLY A 57 -17.97 -13.35 17.29
CA GLY A 57 -18.94 -14.05 16.44
C GLY A 57 -18.50 -15.48 16.08
N ARG A 58 -18.27 -15.73 14.79
CA ARG A 58 -17.78 -17.04 14.27
C ARG A 58 -16.25 -17.13 14.14
N GLY A 59 -15.52 -16.06 14.51
CA GLY A 59 -14.07 -15.96 14.37
C GLY A 59 -13.34 -15.76 15.70
N LEU A 60 -12.02 -15.61 15.57
CA LEU A 60 -11.10 -15.22 16.65
C LEU A 60 -10.55 -13.83 16.30
N GLU A 61 -10.60 -12.92 17.27
CA GLU A 61 -9.92 -11.61 17.23
C GLU A 61 -8.74 -11.60 18.19
N LEU A 62 -7.78 -10.75 17.93
CA LEU A 62 -6.67 -10.54 18.84
C LEU A 62 -7.10 -9.75 20.09
N THR A 63 -6.47 -10.04 21.21
CA THR A 63 -6.42 -9.15 22.37
C THR A 63 -5.28 -8.15 22.20
N ASP A 64 -5.19 -7.12 23.03
CA ASP A 64 -4.08 -6.16 23.03
C ASP A 64 -2.72 -6.88 23.17
N ALA A 65 -2.68 -7.94 23.98
CA ALA A 65 -1.50 -8.81 24.11
C ALA A 65 -1.23 -9.59 22.81
N GLY A 66 -2.29 -10.01 22.10
CA GLY A 66 -2.19 -10.66 20.80
C GLY A 66 -1.64 -9.73 19.73
N GLU A 67 -2.09 -8.48 19.68
CA GLU A 67 -1.58 -7.45 18.76
C GLU A 67 -0.11 -7.13 19.05
N THR A 68 0.23 -6.97 20.34
CA THR A 68 1.62 -6.78 20.76
C THR A 68 2.50 -7.94 20.31
N LEU A 69 2.06 -9.19 20.54
CA LEU A 69 2.83 -10.36 20.14
C LEU A 69 2.93 -10.48 18.63
N LEU A 70 1.89 -10.09 17.87
CA LEU A 70 1.92 -10.11 16.40
C LEU A 70 3.02 -9.19 15.85
N ALA A 71 3.16 -8.00 16.39
CA ALA A 71 4.22 -7.06 16.01
C ALA A 71 5.62 -7.65 16.27
N TYR A 72 5.82 -8.29 17.43
CA TYR A 72 7.08 -8.98 17.73
C TYR A 72 7.28 -10.24 16.89
N ALA A 73 6.22 -11.00 16.61
CA ALA A 73 6.29 -12.19 15.76
C ALA A 73 6.79 -11.86 14.35
N HIS A 74 6.28 -10.80 13.74
CA HIS A 74 6.76 -10.32 12.45
C HIS A 74 8.25 -10.00 12.50
N ARG A 75 8.71 -9.25 13.49
CA ARG A 75 10.13 -8.89 13.65
C ARG A 75 11.03 -10.11 13.86
N MET A 76 10.59 -11.09 14.66
CA MET A 76 11.36 -12.32 14.90
C MET A 76 11.43 -13.19 13.64
N LEU A 77 10.34 -13.31 12.90
CA LEU A 77 10.32 -14.05 11.64
C LEU A 77 11.21 -13.38 10.57
N GLU A 78 11.17 -12.05 10.47
CA GLU A 78 12.03 -11.27 9.59
C GLU A 78 13.51 -11.49 9.93
N LEU A 79 13.86 -11.39 11.22
CA LEU A 79 15.24 -11.59 11.67
C LEU A 79 15.73 -13.02 11.39
N ASN A 80 14.86 -14.02 11.55
CA ASN A 80 15.18 -15.41 11.21
C ASN A 80 15.43 -15.58 9.70
N GLU A 81 14.65 -14.93 8.86
CA GLU A 81 14.86 -14.96 7.41
C GLU A 81 16.15 -14.24 7.01
N GLU A 82 16.44 -13.09 7.65
CA GLU A 82 17.71 -12.38 7.48
C GLU A 82 18.90 -13.26 7.84
N ALA A 83 18.85 -13.91 9.00
CA ALA A 83 19.89 -14.84 9.44
C ALA A 83 20.06 -16.01 8.45
N GLY A 84 18.95 -16.59 8.00
CA GLY A 84 18.97 -17.66 7.00
C GLY A 84 19.54 -17.19 5.65
N ALA A 85 19.28 -15.97 5.24
CA ALA A 85 19.87 -15.37 4.04
C ALA A 85 21.38 -15.14 4.19
N ALA A 86 21.80 -14.61 5.32
CA ALA A 86 23.23 -14.39 5.64
C ALA A 86 24.01 -15.71 5.68
N MET A 87 23.44 -16.76 6.26
CA MET A 87 24.09 -18.07 6.37
C MET A 87 24.17 -18.82 5.03
N ARG A 88 23.29 -18.56 4.08
CA ARG A 88 23.35 -19.18 2.74
C ARG A 88 24.51 -18.65 1.89
N GLY A 89 25.26 -17.69 2.37
CA GLY A 89 26.55 -17.30 1.79
C GLY A 89 26.47 -16.68 0.39
N VAL A 90 25.30 -16.23 -0.06
CA VAL A 90 25.20 -15.43 -1.27
C VAL A 90 25.63 -14.01 -0.90
N ASP A 91 26.96 -13.81 -0.94
CA ASP A 91 27.58 -12.53 -0.69
C ASP A 91 27.27 -11.59 -1.86
N LEU A 92 26.04 -11.07 -1.85
CA LEU A 92 25.61 -10.13 -2.86
C LEU A 92 26.41 -8.84 -2.72
N GLN A 93 26.95 -8.40 -3.83
CA GLN A 93 27.66 -7.11 -3.94
C GLN A 93 27.29 -6.46 -5.27
N GLY A 94 27.51 -5.17 -5.37
CA GLY A 94 27.20 -4.40 -6.56
C GLY A 94 26.21 -3.28 -6.29
N TRP A 95 25.52 -2.84 -7.32
CA TRP A 95 24.60 -1.72 -7.28
C TRP A 95 23.21 -2.16 -7.69
N VAL A 96 22.18 -1.55 -7.07
CA VAL A 96 20.79 -1.66 -7.50
C VAL A 96 20.22 -0.25 -7.61
N ARG A 97 19.77 0.12 -8.82
CA ARG A 97 19.12 1.39 -9.12
C ARG A 97 17.62 1.19 -9.14
N LEU A 98 16.96 1.68 -8.10
CA LEU A 98 15.55 1.50 -7.86
C LEU A 98 14.79 2.79 -8.17
N GLY A 99 13.79 2.73 -9.06
CA GLY A 99 12.82 3.77 -9.31
C GLY A 99 11.50 3.48 -8.59
N LEU A 100 10.87 4.49 -8.01
CA LEU A 100 9.55 4.38 -7.38
C LEU A 100 8.83 5.72 -7.38
N GLN A 101 7.50 5.65 -7.26
CA GLN A 101 6.71 6.85 -7.08
C GLN A 101 6.68 7.29 -5.62
N GLU A 102 6.37 8.56 -5.40
CA GLU A 102 6.34 9.20 -4.09
C GLU A 102 5.41 8.48 -3.10
N ASP A 103 4.30 7.90 -3.60
CA ASP A 103 3.33 7.13 -2.81
C ASP A 103 3.97 5.96 -2.02
N PHE A 104 5.08 5.39 -2.50
CA PHE A 104 5.73 4.23 -1.91
C PHE A 104 6.87 4.60 -0.96
N GLY A 105 7.32 5.85 -0.99
CA GLY A 105 8.52 6.28 -0.26
C GLY A 105 8.40 6.12 1.25
N GLU A 106 7.30 6.55 1.82
CA GLU A 106 7.09 6.52 3.27
C GLU A 106 6.55 5.18 3.78
N THR A 107 5.76 4.48 2.97
CA THR A 107 5.06 3.27 3.40
C THR A 107 5.86 1.99 3.22
N LEU A 108 6.58 1.84 2.12
CA LEU A 108 7.28 0.60 1.79
C LEU A 108 8.79 0.67 2.01
N LEU A 109 9.43 1.77 1.60
CA LEU A 109 10.88 1.82 1.57
C LEU A 109 11.57 1.59 2.91
N PRO A 110 11.12 2.15 4.04
CA PRO A 110 11.82 1.97 5.31
C PRO A 110 11.97 0.48 5.68
N ALA A 111 10.90 -0.29 5.55
CA ALA A 111 10.91 -1.71 5.88
C ALA A 111 11.74 -2.52 4.87
N VAL A 112 11.54 -2.29 3.57
CA VAL A 112 12.23 -3.03 2.50
C VAL A 112 13.73 -2.75 2.50
N LEU A 113 14.12 -1.47 2.55
CA LEU A 113 15.53 -1.08 2.54
C LEU A 113 16.25 -1.53 3.80
N GLY A 114 15.62 -1.38 4.98
CA GLY A 114 16.20 -1.83 6.24
C GLY A 114 16.47 -3.33 6.23
N ARG A 115 15.49 -4.14 5.79
CA ARG A 115 15.63 -5.60 5.66
C ARG A 115 16.71 -5.98 4.63
N PHE A 116 16.71 -5.34 3.47
CA PHE A 116 17.68 -5.63 2.41
C PHE A 116 19.11 -5.25 2.81
N ALA A 117 19.33 -4.06 3.38
CA ALA A 117 20.65 -3.58 3.76
C ALA A 117 21.29 -4.42 4.88
N ARG A 118 20.49 -4.90 5.85
CA ARG A 118 20.99 -5.81 6.90
C ARG A 118 21.39 -7.16 6.35
N ALA A 119 20.62 -7.70 5.39
CA ALA A 119 20.91 -8.99 4.77
C ALA A 119 22.07 -8.92 3.75
N HIS A 120 22.30 -7.77 3.13
CA HIS A 120 23.25 -7.59 2.02
C HIS A 120 24.05 -6.28 2.16
N PRO A 121 24.91 -6.15 3.18
CA PRO A 121 25.62 -4.90 3.51
C PRO A 121 26.62 -4.42 2.45
N ARG A 122 26.99 -5.27 1.50
CA ARG A 122 27.88 -4.93 0.39
C ARG A 122 27.16 -4.48 -0.89
N VAL A 123 25.84 -4.50 -0.91
CA VAL A 123 25.03 -3.97 -2.01
C VAL A 123 24.75 -2.50 -1.77
N ARG A 124 24.99 -1.68 -2.75
CA ARG A 124 24.61 -0.26 -2.74
C ARG A 124 23.29 -0.09 -3.46
N ILE A 125 22.37 0.68 -2.86
CA ILE A 125 21.09 1.02 -3.46
C ILE A 125 21.08 2.51 -3.77
N GLU A 126 20.76 2.83 -5.02
CA GLU A 126 20.45 4.18 -5.47
C GLU A 126 18.95 4.25 -5.74
N ALA A 127 18.23 5.10 -5.00
CA ALA A 127 16.79 5.25 -5.15
C ALA A 127 16.46 6.58 -5.88
N CYS A 128 15.55 6.49 -6.84
CA CYS A 128 15.03 7.63 -7.59
C CYS A 128 13.52 7.70 -7.43
N VAL A 129 13.02 8.86 -6.99
CA VAL A 129 11.58 9.13 -6.95
C VAL A 129 11.21 9.96 -8.17
N ALA A 130 10.29 9.44 -9.00
CA ALA A 130 9.83 10.12 -10.21
C ALA A 130 8.43 9.62 -10.60
N ARG A 131 7.84 10.22 -11.62
CA ARG A 131 6.54 9.79 -12.18
C ARG A 131 6.68 8.52 -13.02
N SER A 132 5.59 7.76 -13.15
CA SER A 132 5.58 6.48 -13.87
C SER A 132 6.17 6.55 -15.28
N ALA A 133 5.87 7.60 -16.03
CA ALA A 133 6.40 7.78 -17.40
C ALA A 133 7.92 7.93 -17.39
N GLU A 134 8.44 8.78 -16.52
CA GLU A 134 9.87 9.03 -16.37
C GLU A 134 10.60 7.79 -15.85
N LEU A 135 9.99 7.05 -14.91
CA LEU A 135 10.57 5.80 -14.39
C LEU A 135 10.72 4.75 -15.50
N ARG A 136 9.72 4.62 -16.36
CA ARG A 136 9.78 3.70 -17.52
C ARG A 136 10.84 4.13 -18.52
N GLU A 137 10.91 5.41 -18.86
CA GLU A 137 11.95 5.94 -19.74
C GLU A 137 13.36 5.68 -19.19
N ARG A 138 13.57 5.96 -17.90
CA ARG A 138 14.86 5.70 -17.24
C ARG A 138 15.23 4.22 -17.21
N LEU A 139 14.23 3.34 -17.08
CA LEU A 139 14.42 1.89 -17.15
C LEU A 139 14.85 1.45 -18.57
N GLU A 140 14.16 1.95 -19.59
CA GLU A 140 14.48 1.68 -21.01
C GLU A 140 15.88 2.18 -21.40
N LEU A 141 16.30 3.31 -20.84
CA LEU A 141 17.64 3.87 -21.02
C LEU A 141 18.70 3.16 -20.17
N GLY A 142 18.36 2.12 -19.42
CA GLY A 142 19.28 1.38 -18.53
C GLY A 142 19.79 2.19 -17.35
N LYS A 143 19.11 3.29 -16.98
CA LYS A 143 19.44 4.13 -15.82
C LYS A 143 18.83 3.60 -14.52
N LEU A 144 17.87 2.66 -14.60
CA LEU A 144 17.27 1.94 -13.49
C LEU A 144 17.34 0.45 -13.76
N ASP A 145 17.40 -0.35 -12.72
CA ASP A 145 17.33 -1.80 -12.76
C ASP A 145 15.92 -2.31 -12.43
N LEU A 146 15.23 -1.60 -11.53
CA LEU A 146 13.85 -1.86 -11.09
C LEU A 146 13.06 -0.57 -11.06
N ALA A 147 11.77 -0.64 -11.38
CA ALA A 147 10.83 0.45 -11.15
C ALA A 147 9.50 -0.08 -10.65
N LEU A 148 9.01 0.45 -9.52
CA LEU A 148 7.66 0.21 -9.01
C LEU A 148 6.80 1.43 -9.38
N ALA A 149 5.80 1.22 -10.26
CA ALA A 149 5.05 2.31 -10.84
C ALA A 149 3.58 1.95 -11.10
N TRP A 150 2.72 2.97 -11.04
CA TRP A 150 1.34 2.86 -11.46
C TRP A 150 1.25 2.80 -12.99
N ASP A 151 0.37 1.93 -13.47
CA ASP A 151 0.03 1.82 -14.88
C ASP A 151 -1.46 2.15 -15.08
N ALA A 152 -1.71 3.20 -15.85
CA ALA A 152 -3.04 3.62 -16.25
C ALA A 152 -3.43 3.06 -17.64
N SER A 153 -2.54 2.33 -18.31
CA SER A 153 -2.78 1.80 -19.63
C SER A 153 -3.51 0.47 -19.59
N ASP A 154 -4.46 0.29 -20.50
CA ASP A 154 -5.08 -1.02 -20.77
C ASP A 154 -4.22 -1.89 -21.70
N HIS A 155 -3.01 -1.44 -22.01
CA HIS A 155 -2.07 -2.16 -22.89
C HIS A 155 -1.32 -3.24 -22.09
N PRO A 156 -0.89 -4.31 -22.78
CA PRO A 156 -0.06 -5.33 -22.16
C PRO A 156 1.20 -4.68 -21.57
N LEU A 157 1.53 -5.09 -20.36
CA LEU A 157 2.75 -4.68 -19.71
C LEU A 157 3.97 -5.03 -20.57
N SER A 158 5.05 -4.26 -20.41
CA SER A 158 6.37 -4.61 -20.97
C SER A 158 6.71 -6.08 -20.67
N PRO A 159 7.42 -6.79 -21.54
CA PRO A 159 7.78 -8.21 -21.36
C PRO A 159 8.46 -8.52 -20.00
N HIS A 160 9.06 -7.51 -19.40
CA HIS A 160 9.77 -7.63 -18.11
C HIS A 160 9.02 -6.96 -16.96
N ALA A 161 7.71 -6.74 -17.12
CA ALA A 161 6.86 -6.19 -16.07
C ALA A 161 6.02 -7.29 -15.43
N GLU A 162 5.93 -7.22 -14.11
CA GLU A 162 5.09 -8.09 -13.29
C GLU A 162 3.94 -7.28 -12.70
N HIS A 163 2.71 -7.68 -12.97
CA HIS A 163 1.54 -7.10 -12.32
C HIS A 163 1.54 -7.47 -10.83
N VAL A 164 1.46 -6.47 -9.95
CA VAL A 164 1.55 -6.66 -8.50
C VAL A 164 0.19 -6.60 -7.85
N ALA A 165 -0.59 -5.57 -8.15
CA ALA A 165 -1.91 -5.34 -7.59
C ALA A 165 -2.75 -4.44 -8.50
N ARG A 166 -4.07 -4.49 -8.31
CA ARG A 166 -5.01 -3.53 -8.89
C ARG A 166 -5.80 -2.90 -7.75
N LEU A 167 -5.72 -1.57 -7.62
CA LEU A 167 -6.32 -0.82 -6.52
C LEU A 167 -7.34 0.19 -7.03
N PRO A 168 -8.46 0.38 -6.31
CA PRO A 168 -9.47 1.36 -6.68
C PRO A 168 -8.91 2.77 -6.53
N LEU A 169 -9.28 3.67 -7.43
CA LEU A 169 -9.12 5.09 -7.21
C LEU A 169 -10.26 5.60 -6.32
N GLN A 170 -9.91 6.44 -5.37
CA GLN A 170 -10.83 6.99 -4.40
C GLN A 170 -10.76 8.53 -4.42
N TRP A 171 -11.89 9.15 -4.13
CA TRP A 171 -11.95 10.56 -3.83
C TRP A 171 -11.38 10.80 -2.44
N ILE A 172 -10.45 11.72 -2.31
CA ILE A 172 -9.75 12.00 -1.07
C ILE A 172 -9.99 13.44 -0.67
N GLY A 173 -10.29 13.65 0.60
CA GLY A 173 -10.50 14.94 1.22
C GLY A 173 -9.96 14.98 2.66
N PRO A 174 -10.17 16.09 3.38
CA PRO A 174 -9.69 16.25 4.75
C PRO A 174 -10.39 15.29 5.72
N THR A 175 -9.69 14.91 6.79
CA THR A 175 -10.30 14.16 7.91
C THR A 175 -11.08 15.07 8.84
N SER A 176 -10.73 16.35 8.94
CA SER A 176 -11.43 17.31 9.80
C SER A 176 -12.82 17.62 9.26
N PRO A 177 -13.89 17.41 10.06
CA PRO A 177 -15.23 17.82 9.69
C PRO A 177 -15.35 19.31 9.40
N ASP A 178 -14.66 20.16 10.17
CA ASP A 178 -14.69 21.62 10.02
C ASP A 178 -14.10 22.06 8.67
N ALA A 179 -13.07 21.38 8.18
CA ALA A 179 -12.51 21.64 6.87
C ALA A 179 -13.46 21.24 5.72
N LEU A 180 -14.31 20.23 5.93
CA LEU A 180 -15.38 19.86 5.00
C LEU A 180 -16.55 20.83 5.07
N ASP A 181 -16.91 21.35 6.26
CA ASP A 181 -18.00 22.31 6.47
C ASP A 181 -17.66 23.70 5.91
N ALA A 182 -16.39 24.08 5.90
CA ALA A 182 -15.87 25.28 5.25
C ALA A 182 -15.80 25.13 3.72
N ALA A 183 -15.79 23.92 3.20
CA ALA A 183 -15.75 23.64 1.77
C ALA A 183 -17.16 23.74 1.15
N TRP A 184 -17.25 24.10 -0.14
CA TRP A 184 -18.48 24.15 -0.95
C TRP A 184 -19.36 22.90 -0.82
N TRP A 185 -18.91 21.90 -0.12
CA TRP A 185 -19.50 20.61 0.12
C TRP A 185 -20.87 20.68 0.82
N THR A 186 -20.97 21.41 1.94
CA THR A 186 -22.24 21.61 2.68
C THR A 186 -23.24 22.43 1.90
N GLU A 187 -22.79 23.33 1.07
CA GLU A 187 -23.63 24.14 0.21
C GLU A 187 -24.19 23.35 -0.98
N ARG A 188 -23.44 22.33 -1.44
CA ARG A 188 -23.87 21.40 -2.49
C ARG A 188 -24.95 20.45 -1.98
N GLU A 189 -24.84 19.91 -0.78
CA GLU A 189 -25.89 19.08 -0.17
C GLU A 189 -27.19 19.86 0.02
N ARG A 190 -27.12 21.09 0.52
CA ARG A 190 -28.29 21.96 0.70
C ARG A 190 -28.93 22.36 -0.62
N ARG A 191 -28.19 22.50 -1.71
CA ARG A 191 -28.67 22.92 -3.03
C ARG A 191 -29.18 21.81 -3.92
N ASN A 192 -28.88 20.55 -3.64
CA ASN A 192 -29.47 19.41 -4.37
C ASN A 192 -30.99 19.32 -4.24
N GLY A 193 -31.60 20.06 -3.29
CA GLY A 193 -33.03 20.18 -3.13
C GLY A 193 -33.73 21.30 -3.95
N THR A 194 -32.98 22.17 -4.60
CA THR A 194 -33.52 23.31 -5.36
C THR A 194 -33.23 23.20 -6.86
N ARG A 195 -34.24 22.80 -7.62
CA ARG A 195 -34.22 22.88 -9.10
C ARG A 195 -33.87 24.29 -9.54
N GLY A 196 -32.74 24.49 -10.24
CA GLY A 196 -32.52 25.67 -11.06
C GLY A 196 -31.38 26.61 -10.70
N LYS A 197 -30.48 26.29 -9.75
CA LYS A 197 -29.24 27.11 -9.54
C LYS A 197 -28.00 26.40 -10.07
N THR A 198 -27.16 27.14 -10.80
CA THR A 198 -25.86 26.69 -11.29
C THR A 198 -25.04 26.08 -10.16
N ARG A 199 -24.65 24.80 -10.33
CA ARG A 199 -23.74 24.12 -9.38
C ARG A 199 -22.43 24.85 -9.32
N GLU A 200 -21.96 25.21 -8.13
CA GLU A 200 -20.57 25.67 -7.98
C GLU A 200 -19.59 24.59 -8.46
N PRO A 201 -18.54 24.97 -9.22
CA PRO A 201 -17.57 24.03 -9.71
C PRO A 201 -16.81 23.35 -8.56
N LEU A 202 -16.66 22.03 -8.65
CA LEU A 202 -15.91 21.22 -7.69
C LEU A 202 -14.45 21.68 -7.66
N PRO A 203 -13.93 22.13 -6.51
CA PRO A 203 -12.51 22.48 -6.41
C PRO A 203 -11.66 21.20 -6.40
N LEU A 204 -10.69 21.11 -7.30
CA LEU A 204 -9.76 20.01 -7.41
C LEU A 204 -8.34 20.43 -7.01
N VAL A 205 -7.71 19.56 -6.23
CA VAL A 205 -6.30 19.60 -5.86
C VAL A 205 -5.59 18.52 -6.67
N LEU A 206 -4.74 18.90 -7.61
CA LEU A 206 -4.19 18.02 -8.62
C LEU A 206 -2.66 18.13 -8.71
N LEU A 207 -2.01 17.04 -9.09
CA LEU A 207 -0.64 17.14 -9.57
C LEU A 207 -0.63 17.86 -10.95
N ASP A 208 0.47 18.53 -11.24
CA ASP A 208 0.68 19.15 -12.55
C ASP A 208 0.77 18.11 -13.67
N ALA A 209 0.62 18.55 -14.90
CA ALA A 209 0.75 17.71 -16.08
C ALA A 209 2.25 17.37 -16.37
N PRO A 210 2.52 16.18 -16.95
CA PRO A 210 1.59 15.11 -17.27
C PRO A 210 1.27 14.23 -16.05
N CYS A 211 -0.02 13.96 -15.79
CA CYS A 211 -0.46 13.11 -14.69
C CYS A 211 -1.69 12.30 -15.11
N PRO A 212 -1.61 10.97 -15.24
CA PRO A 212 -2.75 10.13 -15.64
C PRO A 212 -3.96 10.27 -14.72
N LEU A 213 -3.76 10.43 -13.41
CA LEU A 213 -4.84 10.60 -12.45
C LEU A 213 -5.61 11.92 -12.66
N ARG A 214 -4.91 12.97 -13.10
CA ARG A 214 -5.55 14.23 -13.48
C ARG A 214 -6.51 14.02 -14.65
N ASP A 215 -6.06 13.33 -15.69
CA ASP A 215 -6.88 13.08 -16.89
C ASP A 215 -8.07 12.18 -16.56
N ILE A 216 -7.86 11.13 -15.75
CA ILE A 216 -8.92 10.22 -15.30
C ILE A 216 -10.00 10.99 -14.54
N VAL A 217 -9.63 11.82 -13.57
CA VAL A 217 -10.60 12.51 -12.71
C VAL A 217 -11.37 13.57 -13.49
N THR A 218 -10.71 14.37 -14.34
CA THR A 218 -11.38 15.40 -15.12
C THR A 218 -12.34 14.80 -16.12
N GLN A 219 -11.93 13.75 -16.84
CA GLN A 219 -12.82 13.03 -17.75
C GLN A 219 -14.02 12.36 -17.03
N ALA A 220 -13.81 11.82 -15.83
CA ALA A 220 -14.92 11.24 -15.06
C ALA A 220 -15.95 12.30 -14.66
N LEU A 221 -15.49 13.49 -14.24
CA LEU A 221 -16.37 14.61 -13.90
C LEU A 221 -17.09 15.17 -15.13
N ASP A 222 -16.40 15.34 -16.25
CA ASP A 222 -16.96 15.82 -17.51
C ASP A 222 -18.07 14.87 -18.01
N ARG A 223 -17.81 13.55 -18.02
CA ARG A 223 -18.82 12.53 -18.37
C ARG A 223 -20.06 12.55 -17.44
N ALA A 224 -19.85 12.84 -16.17
CA ALA A 224 -20.91 12.93 -15.18
C ALA A 224 -21.62 14.29 -15.17
N GLY A 225 -21.20 15.26 -16.00
CA GLY A 225 -21.75 16.61 -16.03
C GLY A 225 -21.53 17.37 -14.72
N VAL A 226 -20.45 17.06 -13.99
CA VAL A 226 -20.10 17.73 -12.73
C VAL A 226 -19.11 18.82 -13.03
N PRO A 227 -19.49 20.11 -12.91
CA PRO A 227 -18.58 21.21 -13.13
C PRO A 227 -17.44 21.20 -12.11
N TRP A 228 -16.24 21.46 -12.54
CA TRP A 228 -15.05 21.46 -11.69
C TRP A 228 -14.11 22.61 -12.03
N ARG A 229 -13.19 22.94 -11.11
CA ARG A 229 -12.15 23.95 -11.30
C ARG A 229 -10.85 23.52 -10.65
N HIS A 230 -9.74 24.00 -11.14
CA HIS A 230 -8.47 23.92 -10.44
C HIS A 230 -8.49 24.82 -9.22
N ALA A 231 -8.31 24.26 -8.02
CA ALA A 231 -8.13 25.01 -6.79
C ALA A 231 -6.67 25.08 -6.38
N PHE A 232 -5.92 23.99 -6.63
CA PHE A 232 -4.49 23.92 -6.34
C PHE A 232 -3.81 22.95 -7.31
N THR A 233 -2.57 23.28 -7.71
CA THR A 233 -1.74 22.42 -8.56
C THR A 233 -0.30 22.45 -8.05
N SER A 234 0.34 21.28 -7.95
CA SER A 234 1.73 21.15 -7.51
C SER A 234 2.42 19.96 -8.19
N ALA A 235 3.74 19.98 -8.25
CA ALA A 235 4.55 18.83 -8.63
C ALA A 235 4.73 17.82 -7.48
N SER A 236 4.57 18.26 -6.23
CA SER A 236 4.82 17.50 -5.00
C SER A 236 3.55 16.85 -4.46
N LEU A 237 3.63 15.57 -4.14
CA LEU A 237 2.56 14.83 -3.48
C LEU A 237 2.32 15.35 -2.05
N ALA A 238 3.37 15.70 -1.32
CA ALA A 238 3.25 16.30 0.02
C ALA A 238 2.47 17.63 0.00
N ALA A 239 2.72 18.48 -0.98
CA ALA A 239 1.97 19.74 -1.15
C ALA A 239 0.50 19.46 -1.53
N LEU A 240 0.24 18.42 -2.34
CA LEU A 240 -1.12 17.98 -2.67
C LEU A 240 -1.87 17.52 -1.41
N TRP A 241 -1.23 16.74 -0.55
CA TRP A 241 -1.82 16.31 0.71
C TRP A 241 -2.11 17.48 1.66
N ALA A 242 -1.19 18.43 1.77
CA ALA A 242 -1.37 19.63 2.58
C ALA A 242 -2.57 20.47 2.10
N ALA A 243 -2.69 20.69 0.78
CA ALA A 243 -3.81 21.42 0.20
C ALA A 243 -5.16 20.71 0.40
N SER A 244 -5.20 19.38 0.22
CA SER A 244 -6.41 18.59 0.44
C SER A 244 -6.83 18.59 1.90
N SER A 245 -5.87 18.42 2.83
CA SER A 245 -6.10 18.48 4.28
C SER A 245 -6.61 19.86 4.74
N ALA A 246 -6.11 20.94 4.13
CA ALA A 246 -6.56 22.30 4.40
C ALA A 246 -7.94 22.62 3.80
N GLY A 247 -8.59 21.67 3.10
CA GLY A 247 -9.92 21.86 2.52
C GLY A 247 -9.95 22.70 1.24
N LEU A 248 -8.81 22.89 0.55
CA LEU A 248 -8.78 23.64 -0.71
C LEU A 248 -9.56 22.94 -1.82
N GLY A 249 -9.75 21.62 -1.73
CA GLY A 249 -10.50 20.82 -2.68
C GLY A 249 -10.26 19.32 -2.50
N LEU A 250 -10.87 18.53 -3.39
CA LEU A 250 -10.69 17.10 -3.42
C LEU A 250 -9.58 16.69 -4.38
N THR A 251 -8.94 15.57 -4.07
CA THR A 251 -8.03 14.90 -4.98
C THR A 251 -8.44 13.46 -5.23
N VAL A 252 -7.76 12.77 -6.14
CA VAL A 252 -7.99 11.36 -6.45
C VAL A 252 -6.70 10.59 -6.32
N ARG A 253 -6.71 9.53 -5.50
CA ARG A 253 -5.56 8.63 -5.29
C ARG A 253 -6.04 7.21 -5.03
N THR A 254 -5.12 6.27 -5.13
CA THR A 254 -5.30 4.94 -4.56
C THR A 254 -5.25 5.04 -3.04
N PRO A 255 -5.78 4.07 -2.30
CA PRO A 255 -5.67 4.06 -0.82
C PRO A 255 -4.23 3.87 -0.33
N PHE A 256 -3.29 3.58 -1.23
CA PHE A 256 -1.89 3.34 -0.88
C PHE A 256 -1.18 4.62 -0.45
N GLY A 257 -0.58 4.59 0.74
CA GLY A 257 0.24 5.71 1.23
C GLY A 257 -0.57 6.95 1.65
N LEU A 258 -1.85 6.81 1.99
CA LEU A 258 -2.66 7.92 2.48
C LEU A 258 -2.18 8.37 3.86
N PRO A 259 -1.81 9.65 4.03
CA PRO A 259 -1.47 10.17 5.35
C PRO A 259 -2.72 10.34 6.23
N SER A 260 -2.55 10.29 7.54
CA SER A 260 -3.64 10.28 8.53
C SER A 260 -4.52 11.55 8.56
N HIS A 261 -4.05 12.64 7.96
CA HIS A 261 -4.77 13.92 7.91
C HIS A 261 -5.70 14.06 6.69
N VAL A 262 -5.76 13.06 5.83
CA VAL A 262 -6.74 12.94 4.75
C VAL A 262 -7.46 11.58 4.81
N ARG A 263 -8.61 11.48 4.18
CA ARG A 263 -9.41 10.25 4.14
C ARG A 263 -10.12 10.06 2.81
N ALA A 264 -10.50 8.83 2.53
CA ALA A 264 -11.42 8.54 1.45
C ALA A 264 -12.81 9.13 1.75
N ILE A 265 -13.43 9.68 0.71
CA ILE A 265 -14.76 10.27 0.76
C ILE A 265 -15.76 9.28 0.14
N ASP A 266 -16.87 9.04 0.82
CA ASP A 266 -17.97 8.28 0.23
C ASP A 266 -18.56 9.06 -0.95
N ARG A 267 -18.21 8.61 -2.16
CA ARG A 267 -18.64 9.23 -3.40
C ARG A 267 -20.15 9.26 -3.57
N THR A 268 -20.86 8.26 -3.01
CA THR A 268 -22.32 8.13 -3.16
C THR A 268 -23.06 9.15 -2.32
N ALA A 269 -22.59 9.39 -1.10
CA ALA A 269 -23.14 10.43 -0.21
C ALA A 269 -23.11 11.82 -0.84
N VAL A 270 -22.19 12.04 -1.79
CA VAL A 270 -21.88 13.37 -2.33
C VAL A 270 -22.08 13.49 -3.84
N GLY A 271 -22.56 12.45 -4.47
CA GLY A 271 -22.90 12.43 -5.89
C GLY A 271 -21.69 12.60 -6.80
N LEU A 272 -20.55 12.04 -6.44
CA LEU A 272 -19.35 11.99 -7.28
C LEU A 272 -19.34 10.72 -8.14
N PRO A 273 -18.75 10.80 -9.35
CA PRO A 273 -18.68 9.64 -10.24
C PRO A 273 -17.78 8.54 -9.68
N ALA A 274 -18.04 7.30 -10.11
CA ALA A 274 -17.15 6.19 -9.91
C ALA A 274 -15.84 6.42 -10.68
N LEU A 275 -14.74 5.94 -10.11
CA LEU A 275 -13.41 6.00 -10.69
C LEU A 275 -12.92 4.59 -11.05
N PRO A 276 -12.05 4.46 -12.05
CA PRO A 276 -11.48 3.17 -12.40
C PRO A 276 -10.51 2.67 -11.33
N GLN A 277 -9.99 1.47 -11.54
CA GLN A 277 -8.86 0.94 -10.78
C GLN A 277 -7.54 1.29 -11.47
N MET A 278 -6.47 1.38 -10.69
CA MET A 278 -5.10 1.54 -11.17
C MET A 278 -4.32 0.25 -10.98
N SER A 279 -3.59 -0.16 -11.98
CA SER A 279 -2.65 -1.28 -11.90
C SER A 279 -1.32 -0.81 -11.34
N LEU A 280 -0.79 -1.58 -10.38
CA LEU A 280 0.58 -1.44 -9.88
C LEU A 280 1.44 -2.53 -10.51
N ALA A 281 2.55 -2.15 -11.09
CA ALA A 281 3.49 -3.08 -11.71
C ALA A 281 4.93 -2.84 -11.27
N LEU A 282 5.67 -3.93 -11.14
CA LEU A 282 7.12 -3.93 -10.98
C LEU A 282 7.76 -4.20 -12.34
N TYR A 283 8.51 -3.23 -12.82
CA TYR A 283 9.25 -3.29 -14.07
C TYR A 283 10.71 -3.64 -13.80
N ARG A 284 11.28 -4.50 -14.64
CA ARG A 284 12.71 -4.87 -14.61
C ARG A 284 13.37 -4.43 -15.91
N ALA A 285 14.59 -3.94 -15.84
CA ALA A 285 15.37 -3.60 -17.03
C ALA A 285 15.69 -4.85 -17.88
N GLN A 286 15.86 -6.01 -17.24
CA GLN A 286 16.24 -7.27 -17.87
C GLN A 286 15.44 -8.44 -17.30
N ALA A 287 15.15 -9.43 -18.16
CA ALA A 287 14.47 -10.67 -17.73
C ALA A 287 15.29 -11.44 -16.68
N ASN A 288 16.61 -11.55 -16.92
CA ASN A 288 17.56 -12.21 -16.03
C ASN A 288 18.34 -11.14 -15.28
N ALA A 289 17.69 -10.52 -14.30
CA ALA A 289 18.33 -9.52 -13.46
C ALA A 289 19.46 -10.14 -12.62
N GLU A 290 20.50 -9.37 -12.34
CA GLU A 290 21.55 -9.76 -11.38
C GLU A 290 20.95 -10.14 -10.03
N ALA A 291 21.62 -11.03 -9.29
CA ALA A 291 21.11 -11.58 -8.04
C ALA A 291 20.68 -10.51 -7.01
N PRO A 292 21.40 -9.39 -6.80
CA PRO A 292 20.95 -8.31 -5.91
C PRO A 292 19.64 -7.67 -6.34
N VAL A 293 19.47 -7.43 -7.65
CA VAL A 293 18.26 -6.83 -8.25
C VAL A 293 17.07 -7.77 -8.07
N GLY A 294 17.26 -9.07 -8.37
CA GLY A 294 16.22 -10.09 -8.19
C GLY A 294 15.77 -10.22 -6.73
N ARG A 295 16.73 -10.15 -5.79
CA ARG A 295 16.41 -10.23 -4.36
C ARG A 295 15.63 -9.00 -3.86
N LEU A 296 16.03 -7.80 -4.27
CA LEU A 296 15.29 -6.58 -3.92
C LEU A 296 13.88 -6.59 -4.53
N ALA A 297 13.74 -7.05 -5.78
CA ALA A 297 12.45 -7.20 -6.45
C ALA A 297 11.50 -8.11 -5.64
N THR A 298 12.01 -9.27 -5.16
CA THR A 298 11.22 -10.19 -4.33
C THR A 298 10.73 -9.52 -3.05
N LEU A 299 11.59 -8.80 -2.34
CA LEU A 299 11.22 -8.10 -1.10
C LEU A 299 10.20 -6.99 -1.34
N LEU A 300 10.32 -6.24 -2.44
CA LEU A 300 9.33 -5.23 -2.82
C LEU A 300 7.96 -5.86 -3.09
N LEU A 301 7.92 -6.96 -3.86
CA LEU A 301 6.68 -7.67 -4.16
C LEU A 301 6.01 -8.22 -2.89
N GLU A 302 6.78 -8.80 -1.99
CA GLU A 302 6.30 -9.29 -0.69
C GLU A 302 5.71 -8.15 0.14
N ALA A 303 6.42 -7.03 0.26
CA ALA A 303 5.98 -5.87 1.04
C ALA A 303 4.69 -5.24 0.48
N VAL A 304 4.60 -5.08 -0.85
CA VAL A 304 3.36 -4.57 -1.48
C VAL A 304 2.20 -5.52 -1.22
N ARG A 305 2.39 -6.83 -1.43
CA ARG A 305 1.32 -7.82 -1.22
C ARG A 305 0.85 -7.86 0.23
N GLN A 306 1.76 -7.75 1.18
CA GLN A 306 1.44 -7.67 2.61
C GLN A 306 0.64 -6.40 2.92
N HIS A 307 1.05 -5.26 2.39
CA HIS A 307 0.35 -3.99 2.59
C HIS A 307 -1.08 -4.02 2.05
N VAL A 308 -1.26 -4.53 0.83
CA VAL A 308 -2.58 -4.66 0.18
C VAL A 308 -3.50 -5.66 0.92
N GLN A 309 -2.92 -6.72 1.53
CA GLN A 309 -3.69 -7.72 2.28
C GLN A 309 -4.05 -7.27 3.70
N ALA A 310 -3.24 -6.40 4.31
CA ALA A 310 -3.44 -5.93 5.69
C ALA A 310 -4.63 -4.97 5.81
N ASP A 311 -5.03 -4.31 4.73
CA ASP A 311 -6.17 -3.41 4.72
C ASP A 311 -7.20 -3.80 3.65
N PRO A 312 -8.10 -4.78 3.96
CA PRO A 312 -9.14 -5.22 3.04
C PRO A 312 -10.14 -4.12 2.64
N SER A 313 -10.24 -3.04 3.43
CA SER A 313 -11.09 -1.89 3.10
C SER A 313 -10.63 -1.14 1.85
N GLN A 314 -9.39 -1.38 1.43
CA GLN A 314 -8.78 -0.81 0.22
C GLN A 314 -9.22 -1.54 -1.07
N LEU A 315 -9.92 -2.68 -0.97
CA LEU A 315 -10.27 -3.51 -2.14
C LEU A 315 -11.74 -3.34 -2.59
N HIS A 316 -12.54 -2.55 -1.89
CA HIS A 316 -13.97 -2.31 -2.17
C HIS A 316 -14.28 -0.83 -2.53
#